data_173693e29ab5c486a94ba5bd684fa96d
#
_entry.id   173693e29ab5c486a94ba5bd684fa96d
#
_cell.length_a   1.000
_cell.length_b   1.000
_cell.length_c   1.000
_cell.angle_alpha   90.00
_cell.angle_beta   90.00
_cell.angle_gamma   90.00
#
_symmetry.space_group_name_H-M   'P 1'
#
loop_
_entity.id
_entity.type
_entity.pdbx_description
1 polymer ?
#
loop_
_entity_poly.entity_id
_entity_poly.type
_entity_poly.pdbx_seq_one_letter_code
_entity_poly.pdbx_strand_id
1 'polypeptide(L)'
;MDGAFWFTTGARSRKGRNLARDPRCSMSVATHEFDLVVDGTATRIADPAAVADMARRWADGGWPCRVDDTGEALTAEYSAPSAGPPPWHVYRLTALTATALSTVEPGGATRWRF
;
A
#
# COMPACT_ATOMS: atom_id res chain seq x y z
N MET A 1 -9.55 -4.51 -1.22
CA MET A 1 -9.85 -5.89 -1.65
C MET A 1 -9.60 -6.82 -0.48
N ASP A 2 -10.47 -7.77 -0.23
CA ASP A 2 -10.38 -8.81 0.82
C ASP A 2 -10.15 -8.29 2.25
N GLY A 3 -10.55 -7.06 2.55
CA GLY A 3 -10.40 -6.47 3.87
C GLY A 3 -8.98 -6.07 4.24
N ALA A 4 -8.04 -6.18 3.33
CA ALA A 4 -6.66 -5.76 3.53
C ALA A 4 -6.38 -4.44 2.80
N PHE A 5 -5.27 -3.82 3.18
CA PHE A 5 -4.76 -2.65 2.48
C PHE A 5 -3.73 -3.09 1.45
N TRP A 6 -3.81 -2.50 0.26
CA TRP A 6 -2.90 -2.80 -0.83
C TRP A 6 -2.15 -1.55 -1.24
N PHE A 7 -0.87 -1.67 -1.50
CA PHE A 7 -0.05 -0.54 -1.96
C PHE A 7 1.06 -1.04 -2.86
N THR A 8 1.74 -0.09 -3.50
CA THR A 8 2.88 -0.39 -4.36
C THR A 8 4.02 0.57 -4.07
N THR A 9 5.24 0.11 -4.30
CA THR A 9 6.43 0.96 -4.21
C THR A 9 7.51 0.41 -5.13
N GLY A 10 8.41 1.29 -5.58
CA GLY A 10 9.51 0.90 -6.45
C GLY A 10 10.42 -0.13 -5.76
N ALA A 11 10.81 -1.14 -6.53
CA ALA A 11 11.68 -2.21 -6.02
C ALA A 11 13.01 -1.68 -5.49
N ARG A 12 13.50 -0.57 -6.06
CA ARG A 12 14.78 0.03 -5.69
C ARG A 12 14.64 1.26 -4.79
N SER A 13 13.41 1.62 -4.41
CA SER A 13 13.17 2.73 -3.50
C SER A 13 13.62 2.37 -2.10
N ARG A 14 13.78 3.40 -1.22
CA ARG A 14 14.11 3.15 0.18
C ARG A 14 13.05 2.30 0.86
N LYS A 15 11.77 2.60 0.62
CA LYS A 15 10.65 1.81 1.17
C LYS A 15 10.72 0.35 0.71
N GLY A 16 10.93 0.12 -0.59
CA GLY A 16 11.03 -1.24 -1.13
C GLY A 16 12.19 -2.01 -0.52
N ARG A 17 13.36 -1.39 -0.37
CA ARG A 17 14.51 -2.02 0.27
C ARG A 17 14.28 -2.29 1.75
N ASN A 18 13.62 -1.37 2.46
CA ASN A 18 13.29 -1.55 3.87
C ASN A 18 12.31 -2.71 4.05
N LEU A 19 11.28 -2.81 3.22
CA LEU A 19 10.31 -3.90 3.29
C LEU A 19 10.93 -5.27 2.99
N ALA A 20 11.94 -5.31 2.12
CA ALA A 20 12.65 -6.57 1.84
C ALA A 20 13.41 -7.08 3.06
N ARG A 21 13.83 -6.19 3.97
CA ARG A 21 14.55 -6.56 5.19
C ARG A 21 13.61 -6.80 6.38
N ASP A 22 12.54 -6.00 6.48
CA ASP A 22 11.61 -6.07 7.60
C ASP A 22 10.20 -5.78 7.06
N PRO A 23 9.29 -6.78 7.10
CA PRO A 23 7.95 -6.62 6.56
C PRO A 23 7.01 -5.78 7.43
N ARG A 24 7.41 -5.42 8.63
CA ARG A 24 6.57 -4.58 9.51
C ARG A 24 6.44 -3.19 8.91
N CYS A 25 5.23 -2.67 8.87
CA CYS A 25 5.00 -1.33 8.38
C CYS A 25 3.76 -0.70 9.02
N SER A 26 3.70 0.61 8.91
CA SER A 26 2.55 1.40 9.32
C SER A 26 2.02 2.16 8.12
N MET A 27 0.71 2.27 8.03
CA MET A 27 0.04 3.09 7.02
C MET A 27 -0.83 4.11 7.74
N SER A 28 -0.72 5.38 7.37
CA SER A 28 -1.58 6.41 7.94
C SER A 28 -2.47 7.01 6.86
N VAL A 29 -3.71 7.28 7.25
CA VAL A 29 -4.72 7.90 6.39
C VAL A 29 -5.32 9.06 7.16
N ALA A 30 -5.22 10.26 6.60
CA ALA A 30 -5.82 11.44 7.19
C ALA A 30 -7.19 11.67 6.55
N THR A 31 -8.20 11.88 7.39
CA THR A 31 -9.52 12.29 6.95
C THR A 31 -9.86 13.63 7.59
N HIS A 32 -11.02 14.20 7.20
CA HIS A 32 -11.47 15.47 7.78
C HIS A 32 -11.69 15.35 9.30
N GLU A 33 -12.17 14.22 9.76
CA GLU A 33 -12.64 14.05 11.15
C GLU A 33 -11.63 13.30 12.02
N PHE A 34 -10.74 12.50 11.44
CA PHE A 34 -9.79 11.70 12.21
C PHE A 34 -8.58 11.32 11.38
N ASP A 35 -7.52 10.95 12.08
CA ASP A 35 -6.35 10.31 11.51
C ASP A 35 -6.38 8.82 11.88
N LEU A 36 -6.18 7.96 10.90
CA LEU A 36 -6.14 6.52 11.09
C LEU A 36 -4.71 6.02 10.86
N VAL A 37 -4.18 5.28 11.82
CA VAL A 37 -2.88 4.62 11.70
C VAL A 37 -3.10 3.12 11.80
N VAL A 38 -2.63 2.38 10.81
CA VAL A 38 -2.72 0.92 10.75
C VAL A 38 -1.31 0.37 10.81
N ASP A 39 -1.04 -0.45 11.81
CA ASP A 39 0.22 -1.18 11.95
C ASP A 39 0.02 -2.62 11.55
N GLY A 40 0.95 -3.17 10.79
CA GLY A 40 0.83 -4.53 10.34
C GLY A 40 2.05 -5.05 9.62
N THR A 41 1.84 -6.13 8.90
CA THR A 41 2.89 -6.80 8.14
C THR A 41 2.57 -6.71 6.65
N ALA A 42 3.51 -6.20 5.87
CA ALA A 42 3.39 -6.10 4.42
C ALA A 42 3.99 -7.35 3.78
N THR A 43 3.22 -7.99 2.92
CA THR A 43 3.67 -9.15 2.15
C THR A 43 3.73 -8.76 0.68
N ARG A 44 4.87 -9.02 0.03
CA ARG A 44 4.96 -8.83 -1.40
C ARG A 44 4.10 -9.85 -2.11
N ILE A 45 3.26 -9.38 -3.03
CA ILE A 45 2.41 -10.23 -3.85
C ILE A 45 3.03 -10.30 -5.25
N ALA A 46 3.50 -11.48 -5.61
CA ALA A 46 4.13 -11.74 -6.92
C ALA A 46 3.29 -12.68 -7.79
N ASP A 47 2.15 -13.17 -7.31
CA ASP A 47 1.25 -13.98 -8.09
C ASP A 47 0.74 -13.19 -9.29
N PRO A 48 0.98 -13.64 -10.55
CA PRO A 48 0.62 -12.86 -11.74
C PRO A 48 -0.87 -12.51 -11.83
N ALA A 49 -1.75 -13.40 -11.40
CA ALA A 49 -3.19 -13.14 -11.44
C ALA A 49 -3.57 -12.02 -10.46
N ALA A 50 -3.00 -12.03 -9.25
CA ALA A 50 -3.27 -10.99 -8.26
C ALA A 50 -2.67 -9.64 -8.69
N VAL A 51 -1.46 -9.65 -9.24
CA VAL A 51 -0.81 -8.44 -9.75
C VAL A 51 -1.64 -7.84 -10.89
N ALA A 52 -2.12 -8.66 -11.81
CA ALA A 52 -2.95 -8.20 -12.92
C ALA A 52 -4.27 -7.61 -12.43
N ASP A 53 -4.89 -8.22 -11.42
CA ASP A 53 -6.13 -7.70 -10.85
C ASP A 53 -5.93 -6.35 -10.19
N MET A 54 -4.85 -6.18 -9.45
CA MET A 54 -4.54 -4.89 -8.81
C MET A 54 -4.18 -3.81 -9.84
N ALA A 55 -3.46 -4.17 -10.91
CA ALA A 55 -3.17 -3.24 -11.99
C ALA A 55 -4.45 -2.68 -12.60
N ARG A 56 -5.43 -3.56 -12.86
CA ARG A 56 -6.72 -3.16 -13.40
C ARG A 56 -7.48 -2.24 -12.44
N ARG A 57 -7.52 -2.58 -11.15
CA ARG A 57 -8.21 -1.79 -10.14
C ARG A 57 -7.61 -0.40 -10.00
N TRP A 58 -6.28 -0.29 -9.96
CA TRP A 58 -5.62 1.00 -9.87
C TRP A 58 -5.76 1.83 -11.14
N ALA A 59 -5.69 1.20 -12.31
CA ALA A 59 -5.91 1.91 -13.57
C ALA A 59 -7.34 2.45 -13.66
N ASP A 60 -8.34 1.66 -13.26
CA ASP A 60 -9.72 2.10 -13.21
C ASP A 60 -9.94 3.24 -12.21
N GLY A 61 -9.14 3.27 -11.15
CA GLY A 61 -9.18 4.34 -10.14
C GLY A 61 -8.42 5.60 -10.53
N GLY A 62 -7.81 5.64 -11.70
CA GLY A 62 -7.14 6.83 -12.22
C GLY A 62 -5.62 6.82 -12.17
N TRP A 63 -5.01 5.71 -11.75
CA TRP A 63 -3.54 5.56 -11.78
C TRP A 63 -3.15 4.59 -12.89
N PRO A 64 -2.77 5.12 -14.09
CA PRO A 64 -2.50 4.26 -15.24
C PRO A 64 -1.18 3.51 -15.07
N CYS A 65 -1.31 2.23 -14.79
CA CYS A 65 -0.19 1.30 -14.69
C CYS A 65 -0.52 0.02 -15.44
N ARG A 66 0.50 -0.76 -15.73
CA ARG A 66 0.32 -2.05 -16.37
C ARG A 66 1.26 -3.07 -15.73
N VAL A 67 0.98 -4.35 -15.97
CA VAL A 67 1.87 -5.44 -15.54
C VAL A 67 3.13 -5.40 -16.39
N ASP A 68 4.28 -5.59 -15.77
CA ASP A 68 5.55 -5.64 -16.52
C ASP A 68 5.76 -7.01 -17.17
N ASP A 69 6.89 -7.14 -17.88
CA ASP A 69 7.19 -8.37 -18.63
C ASP A 69 7.35 -9.61 -17.76
N THR A 70 7.68 -9.44 -16.47
CA THR A 70 7.81 -10.57 -15.55
C THR A 70 6.45 -11.12 -15.09
N GLY A 71 5.39 -10.32 -15.17
CA GLY A 71 4.09 -10.66 -14.60
C GLY A 71 4.02 -10.47 -13.09
N GLU A 72 5.12 -10.14 -12.44
CA GLU A 72 5.22 -10.07 -10.97
C GLU A 72 5.30 -8.65 -10.41
N ALA A 73 5.30 -7.65 -11.27
CA ALA A 73 5.43 -6.25 -10.88
C ALA A 73 4.65 -5.35 -11.83
N LEU A 74 4.55 -4.08 -11.48
CA LEU A 74 3.89 -3.07 -12.30
C LEU A 74 4.92 -2.15 -12.93
N THR A 75 4.54 -1.53 -14.05
CA THR A 75 5.36 -0.57 -14.75
C THR A 75 4.49 0.50 -15.44
N ALA A 76 5.11 1.56 -15.86
CA ALA A 76 4.52 2.60 -16.70
C ALA A 76 5.66 3.39 -17.35
N GLU A 77 5.28 4.33 -18.23
CA GLU A 77 6.25 5.17 -18.94
C GLU A 77 6.77 6.34 -18.10
N TYR A 78 6.41 6.41 -16.82
CA TYR A 78 6.75 7.52 -15.93
C TYR A 78 7.23 7.00 -14.58
N SER A 79 7.82 7.91 -13.78
CA SER A 79 8.11 7.64 -12.35
C SER A 79 6.99 8.21 -11.52
N ALA A 80 6.55 7.46 -10.50
CA ALA A 80 5.53 7.93 -9.58
C ALA A 80 6.19 8.73 -8.45
N PRO A 81 5.62 9.87 -8.03
CA PRO A 81 6.23 10.71 -6.99
C PRO A 81 6.53 9.99 -5.69
N SER A 82 5.64 9.08 -5.27
CA SER A 82 5.80 8.36 -4.00
C SER A 82 6.41 6.97 -4.15
N ALA A 83 6.39 6.40 -5.35
CA ALA A 83 6.87 5.05 -5.61
C ALA A 83 8.21 5.01 -6.36
N GLY A 84 8.65 6.14 -6.90
CA GLY A 84 9.87 6.23 -7.69
C GLY A 84 9.72 5.63 -9.08
N PRO A 85 10.84 5.29 -9.74
CA PRO A 85 10.79 4.66 -11.06
C PRO A 85 10.33 3.21 -10.98
N PRO A 86 9.73 2.68 -12.07
CA PRO A 86 9.37 1.25 -12.12
C PRO A 86 10.64 0.37 -12.17
N PRO A 87 10.56 -0.95 -11.88
CA PRO A 87 9.34 -1.68 -11.58
C PRO A 87 8.81 -1.39 -10.18
N TRP A 88 7.49 -1.55 -10.02
CA TRP A 88 6.83 -1.37 -8.73
C TRP A 88 6.30 -2.71 -8.25
N HIS A 89 6.71 -3.10 -7.03
CA HIS A 89 6.19 -4.31 -6.40
C HIS A 89 4.86 -4.04 -5.73
N VAL A 90 3.99 -5.03 -5.71
CA VAL A 90 2.67 -4.96 -5.09
C VAL A 90 2.76 -5.58 -3.70
N TYR A 91 2.19 -4.90 -2.71
CA TYR A 91 2.20 -5.35 -1.32
C TYR A 91 0.78 -5.40 -0.77
N ARG A 92 0.55 -6.37 0.09
CA ARG A 92 -0.68 -6.51 0.86
C ARG A 92 -0.33 -6.33 2.33
N LEU A 93 -0.98 -5.36 2.98
CA LEU A 93 -0.79 -5.10 4.41
C LEU A 93 -1.85 -5.87 5.19
N THR A 94 -1.40 -6.81 6.03
CA THR A 94 -2.26 -7.49 6.99
C THR A 94 -2.21 -6.70 8.28
N ALA A 95 -3.35 -6.12 8.68
CA ALA A 95 -3.43 -5.27 9.85
C ALA A 95 -3.32 -6.10 11.14
N LEU A 96 -2.53 -5.59 12.08
CA LEU A 96 -2.43 -6.12 13.44
C LEU A 96 -3.16 -5.19 14.42
N THR A 97 -2.98 -3.89 14.26
CA THR A 97 -3.67 -2.88 15.07
C THR A 97 -4.06 -1.71 14.18
N ALA A 98 -5.09 -1.00 14.58
CA ALA A 98 -5.46 0.28 13.99
C ALA A 98 -5.81 1.26 15.11
N THR A 99 -5.42 2.53 14.94
CA THR A 99 -5.69 3.59 15.89
C THR A 99 -6.26 4.79 15.14
N ALA A 100 -7.41 5.26 15.57
CA ALA A 100 -8.01 6.47 15.04
C ALA A 100 -7.94 7.56 16.11
N LEU A 101 -7.48 8.75 15.71
CA LEU A 101 -7.41 9.93 16.57
C LEU A 101 -8.35 10.97 15.99
N SER A 102 -9.30 11.45 16.80
CA SER A 102 -10.18 12.52 16.37
C SER A 102 -9.41 13.82 16.21
N THR A 103 -9.62 14.49 15.08
CA THR A 103 -8.99 15.79 14.78
C THR A 103 -9.95 16.95 15.01
N VAL A 104 -11.18 16.68 15.47
CA VAL A 104 -12.19 17.69 15.78
C VAL A 104 -12.64 17.58 17.23
N GLU A 105 -13.16 18.66 17.79
CA GLU A 105 -13.68 18.66 19.17
C GLU A 105 -15.09 18.08 19.28
N PRO A 106 -15.36 17.31 20.36
CA PRO A 106 -14.41 16.82 21.33
C PRO A 106 -13.50 15.74 20.75
N GLY A 107 -12.22 15.78 21.08
CA GLY A 107 -11.26 14.80 20.61
C GLY A 107 -11.42 13.46 21.31
N GLY A 108 -10.83 12.43 20.73
CA GLY A 108 -10.82 11.09 21.29
C GLY A 108 -9.92 10.17 20.49
N ALA A 109 -9.68 8.98 21.03
CA ALA A 109 -8.88 7.96 20.40
C ALA A 109 -9.58 6.60 20.51
N THR A 110 -9.50 5.84 19.43
CA THR A 110 -10.04 4.47 19.39
C THR A 110 -8.97 3.56 18.80
N ARG A 111 -8.79 2.40 19.41
CA ARG A 111 -7.80 1.42 18.96
C ARG A 111 -8.46 0.06 18.77
N TRP A 112 -8.13 -0.59 17.67
CA TRP A 112 -8.58 -1.94 17.34
C TRP A 112 -7.37 -2.87 17.25
N ARG A 113 -7.57 -4.13 17.66
CA ARG A 113 -6.61 -5.21 17.44
C ARG A 113 -7.27 -6.29 16.60
N PHE A 114 -6.51 -6.81 15.67
CA PHE A 114 -6.99 -7.82 14.74
C PHE A 114 -6.33 -9.17 14.99
#